data_ac9fad730fa4b000e4a80c8bd012482c
#
_entry.id   ac9fad730fa4b000e4a80c8bd012482c
#
_cell.length_a   1.000
_cell.length_b   1.000
_cell.length_c   1.000
_cell.angle_alpha   90.00
_cell.angle_beta   90.00
_cell.angle_gamma   90.00
#
_symmetry.space_group_name_H-M   'P 1'
#
loop_
_entity.id
_entity.type
_entity.pdbx_description
1 polymer ?
#
loop_
_entity_poly.entity_id
_entity_poly.type
_entity_poly.pdbx_seq_one_letter_code
_entity_poly.pdbx_strand_id
1 'polypeptide(L)'
;WLGIKPNFKMINLKCCEIHEIKNERIIESHILIDVMDFLRQADKWVINPSRGSEGAWLPPFNTDGVNFFEEDMSKSKNSLQQALSMNRSLDIKPEKENISKDELRQRLINHPQKEFWHKDMIWYGPCGIGTSRSLEGFVDMHQLPFRKSFSERNYWELGHYCEIGDGKFSLCGGWHSLKA
;
A
#
# COMPACT_ATOMS: atom_id res chain seq x y z
N TRP A 1 -0.85 -19.80 17.21
CA TRP A 1 -0.57 -19.54 15.79
C TRP A 1 0.89 -19.12 15.61
N LEU A 2 1.56 -19.61 14.56
CA LEU A 2 2.99 -19.40 14.30
C LEU A 2 3.93 -19.75 15.48
N GLY A 3 3.55 -20.69 16.35
CA GLY A 3 4.33 -21.07 17.53
C GLY A 3 4.40 -20.03 18.65
N ILE A 4 3.63 -18.94 18.55
CA ILE A 4 3.61 -17.86 19.53
C ILE A 4 2.63 -18.19 20.64
N LYS A 5 3.09 -18.06 21.88
CA LYS A 5 2.24 -18.24 23.08
C LYS A 5 1.25 -17.09 23.19
N PRO A 6 0.02 -17.32 23.69
CA PRO A 6 -0.94 -16.26 23.95
C PRO A 6 -0.38 -15.22 24.95
N ASN A 7 -0.62 -13.95 24.66
CA ASN A 7 -0.33 -12.84 25.58
C ASN A 7 -1.59 -12.27 26.22
N PHE A 8 -2.76 -12.90 25.96
CA PHE A 8 -4.08 -12.53 26.47
C PHE A 8 -4.54 -11.11 26.12
N LYS A 9 -3.96 -10.51 25.08
CA LYS A 9 -4.37 -9.22 24.53
C LYS A 9 -5.25 -9.42 23.29
N MET A 10 -6.10 -8.45 23.04
CA MET A 10 -6.81 -8.38 21.75
C MET A 10 -5.82 -8.04 20.65
N ILE A 11 -5.86 -8.76 19.55
CA ILE A 11 -5.04 -8.53 18.37
C ILE A 11 -5.96 -8.19 17.18
N ASN A 12 -5.65 -7.09 16.48
CA ASN A 12 -6.30 -6.73 15.24
C ASN A 12 -5.47 -7.25 14.07
N LEU A 13 -6.04 -8.15 13.30
CA LEU A 13 -5.36 -8.69 12.12
C LEU A 13 -5.61 -7.77 10.91
N LYS A 14 -4.56 -7.16 10.40
CA LYS A 14 -4.60 -6.39 9.15
C LYS A 14 -4.45 -7.35 7.99
N CYS A 15 -5.46 -7.43 7.14
CA CYS A 15 -5.43 -8.27 5.96
C CYS A 15 -6.08 -7.57 4.77
N CYS A 16 -5.74 -8.04 3.59
CA CYS A 16 -6.43 -7.73 2.34
C CYS A 16 -6.79 -9.07 1.69
N GLU A 17 -8.05 -9.21 1.31
CA GLU A 17 -8.56 -10.40 0.67
C GLU A 17 -9.22 -10.03 -0.65
N ILE A 18 -8.90 -10.77 -1.71
CA ILE A 18 -9.47 -10.62 -3.04
C ILE A 18 -9.94 -12.00 -3.47
N HIS A 19 -11.20 -12.09 -3.89
CA HIS A 19 -11.81 -13.34 -4.28
C HIS A 19 -12.30 -13.28 -5.72
N GLU A 20 -11.98 -14.31 -6.51
CA GLU A 20 -12.64 -14.55 -7.77
C GLU A 20 -13.91 -15.37 -7.53
N ILE A 21 -15.04 -14.85 -8.02
CA ILE A 21 -16.36 -15.49 -7.83
C ILE A 21 -16.88 -15.96 -9.19
N LYS A 22 -17.28 -17.22 -9.27
CA LYS A 22 -17.92 -17.80 -10.44
C LYS A 22 -19.11 -18.68 -10.01
N ASN A 23 -20.27 -18.46 -10.64
CA ASN A 23 -21.50 -19.17 -10.31
C ASN A 23 -21.79 -19.12 -8.79
N GLU A 24 -21.75 -17.94 -8.19
CA GLU A 24 -22.01 -17.67 -6.75
C GLU A 24 -21.06 -18.42 -5.80
N ARG A 25 -19.92 -18.87 -6.29
CA ARG A 25 -18.91 -19.56 -5.48
C ARG A 25 -17.55 -18.90 -5.64
N ILE A 26 -16.82 -18.80 -4.54
CA ILE A 26 -15.42 -18.41 -4.56
C ILE A 26 -14.63 -19.55 -5.19
N ILE A 27 -13.90 -19.26 -6.27
CA ILE A 27 -13.07 -20.23 -6.99
C ILE A 27 -11.58 -20.01 -6.73
N GLU A 28 -11.20 -18.77 -6.40
CA GLU A 28 -9.83 -18.41 -6.05
C GLU A 28 -9.82 -17.28 -5.00
N SER A 29 -8.82 -17.30 -4.13
CA SER A 29 -8.63 -16.28 -3.09
C SER A 29 -7.18 -15.91 -2.98
N HIS A 30 -6.90 -14.61 -3.00
CA HIS A 30 -5.58 -14.04 -2.68
C HIS A 30 -5.68 -13.32 -1.35
N ILE A 31 -4.88 -13.74 -0.39
CA ILE A 31 -4.93 -13.22 0.99
C ILE A 31 -3.54 -12.71 1.35
N LEU A 32 -3.47 -11.44 1.70
CA LEU A 32 -2.30 -10.78 2.25
C LEU A 32 -2.53 -10.46 3.73
N ILE A 33 -1.66 -10.93 4.59
CA ILE A 33 -1.75 -10.71 6.05
C ILE A 33 -0.51 -9.95 6.49
N ASP A 34 -0.68 -8.87 7.26
CA ASP A 34 0.41 -8.17 7.92
C ASP A 34 0.90 -8.96 9.14
N VAL A 35 1.70 -10.00 8.87
CA VAL A 35 2.27 -10.88 9.90
C VAL A 35 3.18 -10.11 10.85
N MET A 36 3.86 -9.07 10.38
CA MET A 36 4.73 -8.24 11.21
C MET A 36 3.93 -7.45 12.24
N ASP A 37 2.77 -6.93 11.86
CA ASP A 37 1.88 -6.24 12.81
C ASP A 37 1.31 -7.22 13.85
N PHE A 38 0.97 -8.44 13.44
CA PHE A 38 0.59 -9.50 14.37
C PHE A 38 1.71 -9.77 15.39
N LEU A 39 2.95 -9.96 14.94
CA LEU A 39 4.10 -10.19 15.80
C LEU A 39 4.32 -9.04 16.79
N ARG A 40 4.22 -7.80 16.32
CA ARG A 40 4.32 -6.60 17.16
C ARG A 40 3.27 -6.60 18.29
N GLN A 41 2.00 -6.88 17.95
CA GLN A 41 0.91 -6.92 18.92
C GLN A 41 1.04 -8.12 19.88
N ALA A 42 1.70 -9.18 19.44
CA ALA A 42 2.02 -10.35 20.28
C ALA A 42 3.31 -10.18 21.11
N ASP A 43 3.83 -8.96 21.24
CA ASP A 43 5.07 -8.62 21.96
C ASP A 43 6.32 -9.34 21.40
N LYS A 44 6.34 -9.60 20.08
CA LYS A 44 7.41 -10.30 19.36
C LYS A 44 8.01 -9.45 18.24
N TRP A 45 8.33 -8.22 18.56
CA TRP A 45 8.96 -7.33 17.59
C TRP A 45 10.37 -7.79 17.25
N VAL A 46 10.64 -8.01 15.97
CA VAL A 46 11.88 -8.66 15.49
C VAL A 46 12.71 -7.77 14.54
N ILE A 47 12.24 -6.57 14.27
CA ILE A 47 12.92 -5.61 13.39
C ILE A 47 13.11 -4.27 14.10
N ASN A 48 13.87 -3.37 13.46
CA ASN A 48 14.02 -2.00 13.97
C ASN A 48 12.67 -1.27 14.06
N PRO A 49 12.56 -0.26 14.94
CA PRO A 49 11.36 0.58 15.02
C PRO A 49 10.94 1.11 13.65
N SER A 50 9.62 1.14 13.43
CA SER A 50 9.05 1.69 12.22
C SER A 50 9.42 3.15 12.01
N ARG A 51 9.49 3.57 10.78
CA ARG A 51 9.75 4.98 10.42
C ARG A 51 8.53 5.85 10.61
N GLY A 52 7.35 5.34 10.25
CA GLY A 52 6.06 5.96 10.48
C GLY A 52 5.40 5.48 11.78
N SER A 53 4.14 5.84 11.97
CA SER A 53 3.36 5.45 13.15
C SER A 53 2.81 4.03 12.97
N GLU A 54 2.98 3.21 14.00
CA GLU A 54 2.29 1.93 14.12
C GLU A 54 0.96 2.11 14.84
N GLY A 55 -0.06 1.43 14.36
CA GLY A 55 -1.39 1.53 14.98
C GLY A 55 -2.48 0.86 14.15
N ALA A 56 -3.71 0.98 14.61
CA ALA A 56 -4.87 0.55 13.87
C ALA A 56 -5.10 1.46 12.64
N TRP A 57 -5.46 0.85 11.53
CA TRP A 57 -5.93 1.61 10.37
C TRP A 57 -7.32 2.15 10.64
N LEU A 58 -7.54 3.39 10.27
CA LEU A 58 -8.86 3.99 10.36
C LEU A 58 -9.69 3.60 9.15
N PRO A 59 -10.99 3.33 9.32
CA PRO A 59 -11.88 3.14 8.19
C PRO A 59 -12.02 4.45 7.38
N PRO A 60 -12.48 4.38 6.12
CA PRO A 60 -12.79 5.56 5.33
C PRO A 60 -13.84 6.44 6.02
N PHE A 61 -13.67 7.76 5.94
CA PHE A 61 -14.49 8.74 6.68
C PHE A 61 -15.99 8.68 6.38
N ASN A 62 -16.37 8.29 5.16
CA ASN A 62 -17.75 8.38 4.70
C ASN A 62 -18.48 7.04 4.66
N THR A 63 -17.74 5.96 4.78
CA THR A 63 -18.26 4.59 4.84
C THR A 63 -17.25 3.78 5.62
N ASP A 64 -17.62 2.65 6.12
CA ASP A 64 -16.70 1.67 6.69
C ASP A 64 -15.88 0.91 5.62
N GLY A 65 -15.91 1.37 4.38
CA GLY A 65 -15.31 0.72 3.21
C GLY A 65 -16.25 -0.24 2.51
N VAL A 66 -17.48 -0.37 2.98
CA VAL A 66 -18.50 -1.22 2.37
C VAL A 66 -19.39 -0.36 1.46
N ASN A 67 -19.55 -0.78 0.21
CA ASN A 67 -20.40 -0.12 -0.77
C ASN A 67 -21.58 -1.04 -1.11
N PHE A 68 -22.77 -0.66 -0.65
CA PHE A 68 -24.03 -1.38 -0.90
C PHE A 68 -24.97 -0.63 -1.86
N PHE A 69 -24.51 0.47 -2.44
CA PHE A 69 -25.32 1.28 -3.32
C PHE A 69 -25.25 0.77 -4.76
N GLU A 70 -26.22 1.19 -5.58
CA GLU A 70 -26.17 0.95 -7.02
C GLU A 70 -24.81 1.36 -7.59
N GLU A 71 -24.26 0.50 -8.43
CA GLU A 71 -22.97 0.70 -9.02
C GLU A 71 -22.98 1.88 -9.99
N ASP A 72 -22.17 2.89 -9.71
CA ASP A 72 -21.88 3.97 -10.65
C ASP A 72 -20.66 3.59 -11.48
N MET A 73 -20.91 2.94 -12.61
CA MET A 73 -19.88 2.47 -13.53
C MET A 73 -18.94 3.59 -14.01
N SER A 74 -19.45 4.80 -14.17
CA SER A 74 -18.61 5.94 -14.58
C SER A 74 -17.63 6.34 -13.47
N LYS A 75 -18.11 6.45 -12.23
CA LYS A 75 -17.23 6.73 -11.09
C LYS A 75 -16.24 5.60 -10.85
N SER A 76 -16.69 4.35 -10.91
CA SER A 76 -15.85 3.16 -10.75
C SER A 76 -14.70 3.16 -11.75
N LYS A 77 -15.00 3.40 -13.03
CA LYS A 77 -13.99 3.52 -14.08
C LYS A 77 -13.02 4.68 -13.84
N ASN A 78 -13.53 5.85 -13.44
CA ASN A 78 -12.71 7.03 -13.20
C ASN A 78 -11.77 6.82 -12.00
N SER A 79 -12.27 6.24 -10.91
CA SER A 79 -11.45 5.94 -9.72
C SER A 79 -10.34 4.97 -10.04
N LEU A 80 -10.63 3.90 -10.77
CA LEU A 80 -9.65 2.94 -11.22
C LEU A 80 -8.61 3.59 -12.14
N GLN A 81 -9.06 4.35 -13.15
CA GLN A 81 -8.14 5.04 -14.07
C GLN A 81 -7.23 6.01 -13.34
N GLN A 82 -7.72 6.72 -12.32
CA GLN A 82 -6.92 7.61 -11.49
C GLN A 82 -5.82 6.83 -10.75
N ALA A 83 -6.18 5.70 -10.12
CA ALA A 83 -5.20 4.86 -9.41
C ALA A 83 -4.15 4.27 -10.36
N LEU A 84 -4.56 3.79 -11.53
CA LEU A 84 -3.62 3.26 -12.53
C LEU A 84 -2.67 4.34 -13.06
N SER A 85 -3.18 5.55 -13.30
CA SER A 85 -2.36 6.69 -13.73
C SER A 85 -1.36 7.09 -12.65
N MET A 86 -1.78 7.08 -11.38
CA MET A 86 -0.90 7.31 -10.24
C MET A 86 0.19 6.23 -10.17
N ASN A 87 -0.16 4.95 -10.26
CA ASN A 87 0.80 3.85 -10.23
C ASN A 87 1.83 3.98 -11.34
N ARG A 88 1.42 4.31 -12.56
CA ARG A 88 2.34 4.57 -13.68
C ARG A 88 3.25 5.76 -13.41
N SER A 89 2.77 6.79 -12.74
CA SER A 89 3.59 7.95 -12.38
C SER A 89 4.69 7.60 -11.36
N LEU A 90 4.54 6.51 -10.60
CA LEU A 90 5.54 6.04 -9.64
C LEU A 90 6.71 5.31 -10.31
N ASP A 91 6.61 4.97 -11.59
CA ASP A 91 7.69 4.37 -12.38
C ASP A 91 8.78 5.41 -12.71
N ILE A 92 9.41 5.91 -11.68
CA ILE A 92 10.55 6.82 -11.79
C ILE A 92 11.80 5.96 -11.99
N LYS A 93 12.46 6.11 -13.14
CA LYS A 93 13.68 5.36 -13.47
C LYS A 93 14.71 5.45 -12.34
N PRO A 94 15.49 4.38 -12.11
CA PRO A 94 16.59 4.42 -11.15
C PRO A 94 17.55 5.57 -11.47
N GLU A 95 17.98 6.28 -10.46
CA GLU A 95 18.98 7.33 -10.61
C GLU A 95 20.30 6.70 -11.04
N LYS A 96 20.83 7.11 -12.18
CA LYS A 96 22.12 6.63 -12.71
C LYS A 96 23.32 7.26 -12.01
N GLU A 97 23.09 8.28 -11.19
CA GLU A 97 24.13 9.10 -10.56
C GLU A 97 24.00 9.09 -9.05
N ASN A 98 25.10 9.29 -8.34
CA ASN A 98 25.13 9.49 -6.90
C ASN A 98 24.60 10.89 -6.55
N ILE A 99 23.28 11.02 -6.50
CA ILE A 99 22.65 12.24 -6.02
C ILE A 99 22.52 12.22 -4.48
N SER A 100 22.54 13.37 -3.86
CA SER A 100 22.34 13.48 -2.41
C SER A 100 20.93 13.04 -2.02
N LYS A 101 20.78 12.64 -0.75
CA LYS A 101 19.46 12.28 -0.20
C LYS A 101 18.47 13.45 -0.29
N ASP A 102 18.93 14.67 -0.05
CA ASP A 102 18.09 15.85 -0.06
C ASP A 102 17.65 16.20 -1.49
N GLU A 103 18.52 16.04 -2.45
CA GLU A 103 18.19 16.24 -3.85
C GLU A 103 17.17 15.19 -4.33
N LEU A 104 17.37 13.92 -4.00
CA LEU A 104 16.39 12.87 -4.32
C LEU A 104 15.03 13.16 -3.67
N ARG A 105 15.05 13.59 -2.40
CA ARG A 105 13.84 13.97 -1.69
C ARG A 105 13.08 15.08 -2.43
N GLN A 106 13.76 16.15 -2.82
CA GLN A 106 13.14 17.26 -3.55
C GLN A 106 12.60 16.83 -4.91
N ARG A 107 13.31 15.97 -5.63
CA ARG A 107 12.82 15.39 -6.89
C ARG A 107 11.54 14.59 -6.69
N LEU A 108 11.44 13.77 -5.65
CA LEU A 108 10.27 12.97 -5.35
C LEU A 108 9.05 13.82 -4.96
N ILE A 109 9.24 14.85 -4.15
CA ILE A 109 8.18 15.78 -3.74
C ILE A 109 7.66 16.59 -4.96
N ASN A 110 8.56 17.03 -5.83
CA ASN A 110 8.20 17.83 -7.00
C ASN A 110 7.79 16.98 -8.23
N HIS A 111 7.88 15.66 -8.11
CA HIS A 111 7.50 14.75 -9.19
C HIS A 111 6.00 14.87 -9.53
N PRO A 112 5.58 14.62 -10.79
CA PRO A 112 4.18 14.63 -11.20
C PRO A 112 3.22 13.78 -10.37
N GLN A 113 3.73 12.80 -9.62
CA GLN A 113 2.92 12.04 -8.66
C GLN A 113 2.12 12.92 -7.70
N LYS A 114 2.59 14.12 -7.38
CA LYS A 114 1.92 15.06 -6.47
C LYS A 114 0.51 15.43 -6.91
N GLU A 115 0.23 15.38 -8.20
CA GLU A 115 -1.08 15.72 -8.78
C GLU A 115 -2.16 14.67 -8.45
N PHE A 116 -1.75 13.46 -8.02
CA PHE A 116 -2.64 12.37 -7.66
C PHE A 116 -2.98 12.33 -6.17
N TRP A 117 -2.20 13.03 -5.33
CA TRP A 117 -2.36 12.97 -3.89
C TRP A 117 -3.07 14.19 -3.33
N HIS A 118 -4.10 13.94 -2.52
CA HIS A 118 -4.69 15.03 -1.73
C HIS A 118 -3.67 15.53 -0.71
N LYS A 119 -3.65 16.84 -0.43
CA LYS A 119 -2.72 17.44 0.55
C LYS A 119 -2.78 16.81 1.95
N ASP A 120 -3.98 16.36 2.35
CA ASP A 120 -4.24 15.73 3.65
C ASP A 120 -4.28 14.20 3.59
N MET A 121 -3.67 13.59 2.57
CA MET A 121 -3.64 12.15 2.42
C MET A 121 -3.02 11.46 3.63
N ILE A 122 -3.53 10.27 3.93
CA ILE A 122 -2.91 9.34 4.87
C ILE A 122 -2.52 8.10 4.06
N TRP A 123 -1.27 7.70 4.17
CA TRP A 123 -0.78 6.46 3.60
C TRP A 123 -0.61 5.42 4.71
N TYR A 124 -1.37 4.36 4.62
CA TYR A 124 -1.31 3.25 5.57
C TYR A 124 -0.30 2.21 5.11
N GLY A 125 0.94 2.36 5.52
CA GLY A 125 2.00 1.41 5.22
C GLY A 125 1.91 0.14 6.07
N PRO A 126 2.49 -0.98 5.60
CA PRO A 126 2.58 -2.20 6.39
C PRO A 126 3.47 -1.99 7.61
N CYS A 127 3.33 -2.88 8.59
CA CYS A 127 4.14 -2.87 9.80
C CYS A 127 5.64 -2.95 9.46
N GLY A 128 6.43 -2.15 10.17
CA GLY A 128 7.86 -1.95 9.89
C GLY A 128 8.14 -0.70 9.07
N ILE A 129 7.22 -0.29 8.18
CA ILE A 129 7.25 1.01 7.52
C ILE A 129 6.39 1.99 8.30
N GLY A 130 5.16 1.60 8.60
CA GLY A 130 4.20 2.39 9.38
C GLY A 130 3.43 3.40 8.55
N THR A 131 2.47 4.06 9.18
CA THR A 131 1.58 5.05 8.59
C THR A 131 2.24 6.42 8.55
N SER A 132 2.04 7.14 7.44
CA SER A 132 2.50 8.51 7.26
C SER A 132 1.39 9.43 6.77
N ARG A 133 1.58 10.74 6.89
CA ARG A 133 0.68 11.78 6.41
C ARG A 133 1.40 12.62 5.37
N SER A 134 0.63 13.17 4.44
CA SER A 134 1.07 14.01 3.32
C SER A 134 2.03 13.30 2.36
N LEU A 135 2.28 13.94 1.22
CA LEU A 135 3.26 13.45 0.24
C LEU A 135 4.68 13.42 0.84
N GLU A 136 5.05 14.44 1.60
CA GLU A 136 6.36 14.52 2.24
C GLU A 136 6.58 13.34 3.20
N GLY A 137 5.58 13.03 4.04
CA GLY A 137 5.63 11.89 4.94
C GLY A 137 5.76 10.56 4.18
N PHE A 138 5.01 10.40 3.09
CA PHE A 138 5.11 9.23 2.22
C PHE A 138 6.50 9.12 1.56
N VAL A 139 7.05 10.22 1.09
CA VAL A 139 8.41 10.26 0.53
C VAL A 139 9.44 9.87 1.58
N ASP A 140 9.40 10.48 2.76
CA ASP A 140 10.41 10.31 3.79
C ASP A 140 10.38 8.91 4.43
N MET A 141 9.18 8.39 4.69
CA MET A 141 9.00 7.12 5.40
C MET A 141 9.02 5.89 4.49
N HIS A 142 8.61 6.04 3.23
CA HIS A 142 8.51 4.93 2.29
C HIS A 142 9.40 5.10 1.05
N GLN A 143 9.20 6.13 0.22
CA GLN A 143 9.83 6.16 -1.09
C GLN A 143 11.37 6.25 -1.03
N LEU A 144 11.93 7.10 -0.19
CA LEU A 144 13.38 7.23 -0.06
C LEU A 144 14.06 5.95 0.41
N PRO A 145 13.62 5.30 1.52
CA PRO A 145 14.23 4.05 1.96
C PRO A 145 14.00 2.91 0.95
N PHE A 146 12.82 2.84 0.33
CA PHE A 146 12.51 1.84 -0.68
C PHE A 146 13.44 1.94 -1.89
N ARG A 147 13.66 3.14 -2.42
CA ARG A 147 14.55 3.38 -3.55
C ARG A 147 16.01 3.08 -3.23
N LYS A 148 16.40 3.27 -1.99
CA LYS A 148 17.75 2.92 -1.52
C LYS A 148 17.94 1.41 -1.38
N SER A 149 16.90 0.70 -1.00
CA SER A 149 16.96 -0.75 -0.77
C SER A 149 16.82 -1.58 -2.04
N PHE A 150 16.08 -1.10 -3.03
CA PHE A 150 15.83 -1.80 -4.29
C PHE A 150 16.40 -1.00 -5.46
N SER A 151 17.54 -1.43 -5.96
CA SER A 151 18.25 -0.78 -7.08
C SER A 151 17.59 -1.06 -8.43
N GLU A 152 16.99 -2.23 -8.60
CA GLU A 152 16.29 -2.63 -9.81
C GLU A 152 14.81 -2.91 -9.48
N ARG A 153 13.92 -2.33 -10.26
CA ARG A 153 12.47 -2.46 -10.09
C ARG A 153 11.85 -2.65 -11.45
N ASN A 154 11.09 -3.73 -11.58
CA ASN A 154 10.33 -4.00 -12.77
C ASN A 154 8.84 -4.06 -12.41
N TYR A 155 8.15 -2.94 -12.56
CA TYR A 155 6.73 -2.83 -12.24
C TYR A 155 5.82 -3.52 -13.26
N TRP A 156 6.35 -3.87 -14.43
CA TRP A 156 5.59 -4.41 -15.53
C TRP A 156 5.61 -5.94 -15.62
N GLU A 157 6.55 -6.59 -14.94
CA GLU A 157 6.60 -8.04 -14.81
C GLU A 157 5.76 -8.48 -13.62
N LEU A 158 4.45 -8.51 -13.81
CA LEU A 158 3.51 -8.91 -12.77
C LEU A 158 3.15 -10.38 -12.92
N GLY A 159 3.38 -11.18 -11.87
CA GLY A 159 3.01 -12.58 -11.85
C GLY A 159 1.49 -12.78 -11.70
N HIS A 160 0.83 -11.87 -11.00
CA HIS A 160 -0.62 -11.83 -10.84
C HIS A 160 -1.05 -10.39 -10.64
N TYR A 161 -2.20 -10.01 -11.21
CA TYR A 161 -2.67 -8.63 -11.13
C TYR A 161 -4.20 -8.57 -11.12
N CYS A 162 -4.75 -7.73 -10.24
CA CYS A 162 -6.15 -7.37 -10.23
C CYS A 162 -6.35 -5.86 -10.25
N GLU A 163 -7.39 -5.41 -10.92
CA GLU A 163 -7.78 -4.01 -11.05
C GLU A 163 -9.29 -3.93 -10.82
N ILE A 164 -9.69 -3.26 -9.74
CA ILE A 164 -11.09 -3.12 -9.35
C ILE A 164 -11.39 -1.64 -9.09
N GLY A 165 -12.48 -1.15 -9.68
CA GLY A 165 -13.06 0.15 -9.36
C GLY A 165 -14.46 -0.04 -8.80
N ASP A 166 -14.79 0.65 -7.71
CA ASP A 166 -16.08 0.61 -7.05
C ASP A 166 -16.46 1.99 -6.52
N GLY A 167 -17.28 2.71 -7.27
CA GLY A 167 -17.61 4.09 -6.97
C GLY A 167 -16.37 4.97 -6.87
N LYS A 168 -16.12 5.52 -5.69
CA LYS A 168 -14.93 6.35 -5.39
C LYS A 168 -13.73 5.56 -4.90
N PHE A 169 -13.84 4.24 -4.79
CA PHE A 169 -12.77 3.36 -4.36
C PHE A 169 -12.13 2.65 -5.55
N SER A 170 -10.88 2.30 -5.39
CA SER A 170 -10.17 1.45 -6.33
C SER A 170 -9.19 0.55 -5.59
N LEU A 171 -8.96 -0.62 -6.15
CA LEU A 171 -7.98 -1.57 -5.68
C LEU A 171 -7.12 -2.02 -6.87
N CYS A 172 -5.80 -1.97 -6.69
CA CYS A 172 -4.83 -2.52 -7.61
C CYS A 172 -3.92 -3.44 -6.81
N GLY A 173 -3.75 -4.67 -7.26
CA GLY A 173 -2.93 -5.65 -6.59
C GLY A 173 -2.22 -6.58 -7.55
N GLY A 174 -1.02 -7.02 -7.16
CA GLY A 174 -0.21 -7.95 -7.94
C GLY A 174 1.14 -8.21 -7.30
N TRP A 175 1.91 -9.09 -7.92
CA TRP A 175 3.25 -9.45 -7.50
C TRP A 175 4.27 -8.71 -8.37
N HIS A 176 4.96 -7.76 -7.76
CA HIS A 176 5.99 -6.99 -8.44
C HIS A 176 7.34 -7.71 -8.40
N SER A 177 8.09 -7.63 -9.49
CA SER A 177 9.48 -8.06 -9.51
C SER A 177 10.38 -6.96 -8.95
N LEU A 178 11.08 -7.26 -7.86
CA LEU A 178 12.00 -6.34 -7.19
C LEU A 178 13.33 -7.05 -6.97
N LYS A 179 14.42 -6.32 -7.14
CA LYS A 179 15.78 -6.79 -6.88
C LYS A 179 16.47 -5.86 -5.89
N ALA A 180 16.92 -6.42 -4.78
CA ALA A 180 17.61 -5.71 -3.71
C ALA A 180 19.12 -5.65 -3.96
#